data_9ced9249636aa78ee80d2b6963068232
#
_entry.id   9ced9249636aa78ee80d2b6963068232
#
_cell.length_a   1.000
_cell.length_b   1.000
_cell.length_c   1.000
_cell.angle_alpha   90.00
_cell.angle_beta   90.00
_cell.angle_gamma   90.00
#
_symmetry.space_group_name_H-M   'P 1'
#
loop_
_entity.id
_entity.type
_entity.pdbx_description
1 polymer ?
#
loop_
_entity_poly.entity_id
_entity_poly.type
_entity_poly.pdbx_seq_one_letter_code
_entity_poly.pdbx_strand_id
1 'polypeptide(L)'
;MMRSSGAGYFGANDTCGLMNRNGKKNRRGIHLIAQMANVSIGTVDRALHGRNGIRKATRERILEIAQRIGYTPNLAARALSATKAGVRIGVCVPREIHFFYDQLWGGVLDEARSLAQLGVQFEYRPVRNLGEEDTHAFKDLVKCGVNGIIITAGNPKGLTPLIDAAEEEGVRVVCVSTDAPESKRSSIVCVEPSLNGCLAGELMGKSVPPNSNVAVVAGMLAATDHRKKTDGFSEAFPRYCQGGEIVSIIEGHEDEDESFQKTFELLGRSPLIAGLYVNTVNCLPVCRALGARGLAGKVRLITTDLFAEMAPYFEKGTICASIYQQPYRQGQIAVRLLADHLTTKTSLPPTVYLSPGVVMSSNFRLFREIRLANAALNESVFRNPALSRA
;
A
#
# COMPACT_ATOMS: atom_id res chain seq x y z
N MET A 1 -28.17 50.52 42.63
CA MET A 1 -29.49 49.85 42.75
C MET A 1 -29.50 48.59 41.94
N MET A 2 -29.68 47.52 42.65
CA MET A 2 -30.40 46.27 42.32
C MET A 2 -29.84 45.37 41.16
N ARG A 3 -29.25 44.28 41.59
CA ARG A 3 -29.67 42.84 41.67
C ARG A 3 -29.42 42.11 40.33
N SER A 4 -28.47 41.21 40.26
CA SER A 4 -28.35 39.83 40.74
C SER A 4 -29.30 38.84 40.05
N SER A 5 -28.75 37.95 39.28
CA SER A 5 -29.09 36.52 39.13
C SER A 5 -28.18 35.96 38.04
N GLY A 6 -27.30 35.01 38.12
CA GLY A 6 -27.40 33.74 38.85
C GLY A 6 -27.77 32.67 37.86
N ALA A 7 -26.80 32.07 37.16
CA ALA A 7 -27.00 30.84 36.39
C ALA A 7 -25.78 29.94 36.54
N GLY A 8 -26.05 28.77 37.00
CA GLY A 8 -25.17 27.80 37.60
C GLY A 8 -24.19 27.12 36.66
N TYR A 9 -23.04 26.88 37.22
CA TYR A 9 -22.08 25.88 36.82
C TYR A 9 -22.69 24.48 36.99
N PHE A 10 -22.78 23.74 35.93
CA PHE A 10 -22.94 22.29 36.01
C PHE A 10 -21.57 21.64 36.04
N GLY A 11 -21.38 20.92 37.13
CA GLY A 11 -20.14 20.32 37.55
C GLY A 11 -19.63 19.19 36.63
N ALA A 12 -18.32 19.12 36.59
CA ALA A 12 -17.58 17.92 36.23
C ALA A 12 -17.91 16.83 37.24
N ASN A 13 -18.47 15.73 36.81
CA ASN A 13 -18.57 14.50 37.61
C ASN A 13 -17.65 13.45 37.06
N ASP A 14 -16.60 13.22 37.79
CA ASP A 14 -16.13 11.96 38.37
C ASP A 14 -16.35 10.69 37.53
N THR A 15 -15.30 10.28 36.81
CA THR A 15 -15.02 8.88 36.51
C THR A 15 -13.71 8.44 37.17
N CYS A 16 -13.63 8.68 38.48
CA CYS A 16 -12.61 8.05 39.32
C CYS A 16 -13.31 7.05 40.24
N GLY A 17 -12.92 5.79 40.19
CA GLY A 17 -13.25 4.88 41.25
C GLY A 17 -14.14 3.70 40.90
N LEU A 18 -13.47 2.60 40.50
CA LEU A 18 -13.82 1.25 40.95
C LEU A 18 -12.54 0.38 40.89
N MET A 19 -11.61 0.68 41.78
CA MET A 19 -10.64 -0.33 42.23
C MET A 19 -11.37 -1.26 43.20
N ASN A 20 -11.75 -2.41 42.71
CA ASN A 20 -12.27 -3.48 43.55
C ASN A 20 -11.09 -4.32 44.08
N ARG A 21 -10.92 -4.33 45.40
CA ARG A 21 -9.89 -5.09 46.14
C ARG A 21 -10.18 -6.59 46.13
N ASN A 22 -10.10 -7.22 44.98
CA ASN A 22 -9.97 -8.67 44.90
C ASN A 22 -9.36 -9.01 43.52
N GLY A 23 -8.23 -9.60 43.47
CA GLY A 23 -7.38 -9.91 42.30
C GLY A 23 -7.98 -10.84 41.25
N LYS A 24 -9.22 -10.56 40.80
CA LYS A 24 -9.82 -11.17 39.63
C LYS A 24 -9.52 -10.26 38.44
N LYS A 25 -8.51 -10.62 37.64
CA LYS A 25 -8.22 -10.02 36.34
C LYS A 25 -9.53 -9.76 35.59
N ASN A 26 -9.73 -8.49 35.26
CA ASN A 26 -10.88 -7.92 34.58
C ASN A 26 -11.18 -8.73 33.28
N ARG A 27 -12.27 -9.49 33.26
CA ARG A 27 -12.77 -10.26 32.11
C ARG A 27 -13.47 -9.32 31.08
N ARG A 28 -12.86 -8.17 30.79
CA ARG A 28 -13.31 -7.23 29.78
C ARG A 28 -12.69 -7.61 28.44
N GLY A 29 -13.33 -8.49 27.71
CA GLY A 29 -12.81 -8.95 26.45
C GLY A 29 -13.87 -9.74 25.69
N ILE A 30 -13.46 -10.79 25.03
CA ILE A 30 -14.31 -11.67 24.25
C ILE A 30 -15.54 -12.20 25.01
N HIS A 31 -15.41 -12.40 26.32
CA HIS A 31 -16.52 -12.82 27.22
C HIS A 31 -17.62 -11.75 27.32
N LEU A 32 -17.23 -10.47 27.40
CA LEU A 32 -18.20 -9.37 27.45
C LEU A 32 -18.93 -9.23 26.13
N ILE A 33 -18.21 -9.37 25.01
CA ILE A 33 -18.83 -9.36 23.68
C ILE A 33 -19.80 -10.52 23.54
N ALA A 34 -19.43 -11.72 23.97
CA ALA A 34 -20.28 -12.91 23.94
C ALA A 34 -21.58 -12.71 24.74
N GLN A 35 -21.47 -12.13 25.93
CA GLN A 35 -22.62 -11.78 26.78
C GLN A 35 -23.52 -10.74 26.13
N MET A 36 -22.95 -9.64 25.61
CA MET A 36 -23.73 -8.55 24.98
C MET A 36 -24.38 -8.97 23.66
N ALA A 37 -23.74 -9.83 22.89
CA ALA A 37 -24.27 -10.38 21.64
C ALA A 37 -25.19 -11.59 21.87
N ASN A 38 -25.27 -12.12 23.07
CA ASN A 38 -25.97 -13.35 23.43
C ASN A 38 -25.61 -14.53 22.55
N VAL A 39 -24.28 -14.78 22.43
CA VAL A 39 -23.72 -15.89 21.64
C VAL A 39 -22.57 -16.55 22.41
N SER A 40 -22.14 -17.74 21.96
CA SER A 40 -20.98 -18.40 22.54
C SER A 40 -19.68 -17.64 22.26
N ILE A 41 -18.68 -17.82 23.13
CA ILE A 41 -17.32 -17.27 22.93
C ILE A 41 -16.73 -17.72 21.58
N GLY A 42 -16.96 -19.00 21.19
CA GLY A 42 -16.51 -19.51 19.90
C GLY A 42 -17.21 -18.85 18.70
N THR A 43 -18.42 -18.32 18.88
CA THR A 43 -19.10 -17.52 17.85
C THR A 43 -18.50 -16.14 17.76
N VAL A 44 -18.15 -15.51 18.90
CA VAL A 44 -17.44 -14.21 18.92
C VAL A 44 -16.06 -14.34 18.29
N ASP A 45 -15.31 -15.39 18.66
CA ASP A 45 -13.98 -15.64 18.08
C ASP A 45 -14.05 -15.80 16.55
N ARG A 46 -15.00 -16.59 16.05
CA ARG A 46 -15.22 -16.75 14.60
C ARG A 46 -15.61 -15.44 13.92
N ALA A 47 -16.45 -14.61 14.56
CA ALA A 47 -16.85 -13.31 14.02
C ALA A 47 -15.69 -12.32 13.92
N LEU A 48 -14.91 -12.18 15.02
CA LEU A 48 -13.77 -11.28 15.11
C LEU A 48 -12.63 -11.66 14.14
N HIS A 49 -12.49 -12.95 13.84
CA HIS A 49 -11.45 -13.47 12.95
C HIS A 49 -11.95 -13.82 11.53
N GLY A 50 -13.14 -13.37 11.14
CA GLY A 50 -13.64 -13.54 9.79
C GLY A 50 -13.95 -15.00 9.36
N ARG A 51 -13.97 -15.97 10.33
CA ARG A 51 -14.15 -17.39 10.03
C ARG A 51 -15.59 -17.71 9.59
N ASN A 52 -15.74 -18.74 8.77
CA ASN A 52 -17.05 -19.19 8.27
C ASN A 52 -17.93 -19.83 9.37
N GLY A 53 -19.21 -20.03 9.07
CA GLY A 53 -20.16 -20.69 9.97
C GLY A 53 -20.91 -19.71 10.91
N ILE A 54 -20.97 -18.42 10.57
CA ILE A 54 -21.75 -17.40 11.29
C ILE A 54 -22.63 -16.65 10.31
N ARG A 55 -23.90 -16.42 10.68
CA ARG A 55 -24.82 -15.60 9.90
C ARG A 55 -24.31 -14.15 9.81
N LYS A 56 -24.47 -13.51 8.66
CA LYS A 56 -23.99 -12.14 8.40
C LYS A 56 -24.46 -11.15 9.48
N ALA A 57 -25.73 -11.12 9.80
CA ALA A 57 -26.30 -10.26 10.84
C ALA A 57 -25.69 -10.49 12.22
N THR A 58 -25.37 -11.73 12.59
CA THR A 58 -24.72 -12.04 13.87
C THR A 58 -23.29 -11.53 13.89
N ARG A 59 -22.56 -11.65 12.78
CA ARG A 59 -21.21 -11.11 12.64
C ARG A 59 -21.20 -9.60 12.76
N GLU A 60 -22.06 -8.89 12.04
CA GLU A 60 -22.17 -7.44 12.06
C GLU A 60 -22.45 -6.94 13.49
N ARG A 61 -23.41 -7.55 14.20
CA ARG A 61 -23.72 -7.23 15.59
C ARG A 61 -22.52 -7.41 16.53
N ILE A 62 -21.74 -8.47 16.37
CA ILE A 62 -20.54 -8.74 17.19
C ILE A 62 -19.48 -7.69 16.94
N LEU A 63 -19.23 -7.32 15.67
CA LEU A 63 -18.24 -6.30 15.29
C LEU A 63 -18.63 -4.92 15.81
N GLU A 64 -19.90 -4.56 15.72
CA GLU A 64 -20.43 -3.32 16.28
C GLU A 64 -20.25 -3.23 17.81
N ILE A 65 -20.55 -4.31 18.53
CA ILE A 65 -20.33 -4.41 19.98
C ILE A 65 -18.84 -4.26 20.30
N ALA A 66 -17.95 -4.97 19.57
CA ALA A 66 -16.52 -4.91 19.76
C ALA A 66 -15.99 -3.48 19.57
N GLN A 67 -16.42 -2.79 18.52
CA GLN A 67 -16.07 -1.40 18.26
C GLN A 67 -16.57 -0.47 19.36
N ARG A 68 -17.82 -0.61 19.79
CA ARG A 68 -18.45 0.23 20.83
C ARG A 68 -17.75 0.14 22.19
N ILE A 69 -17.24 -1.04 22.55
CA ILE A 69 -16.53 -1.24 23.84
C ILE A 69 -15.01 -1.04 23.74
N GLY A 70 -14.50 -0.63 22.55
CA GLY A 70 -13.07 -0.44 22.32
C GLY A 70 -12.27 -1.75 22.46
N TYR A 71 -12.86 -2.90 22.08
CA TYR A 71 -12.18 -4.18 22.18
C TYR A 71 -10.99 -4.25 21.21
N THR A 72 -9.80 -4.36 21.77
CA THR A 72 -8.59 -4.72 21.01
C THR A 72 -8.19 -6.15 21.33
N PRO A 73 -7.83 -6.98 20.34
CA PRO A 73 -7.33 -8.33 20.57
C PRO A 73 -6.20 -8.34 21.58
N ASN A 74 -6.20 -9.30 22.50
CA ASN A 74 -5.18 -9.40 23.56
C ASN A 74 -3.80 -9.68 22.95
N LEU A 75 -2.91 -8.67 22.96
CA LEU A 75 -1.54 -8.76 22.45
C LEU A 75 -0.76 -9.91 23.10
N ALA A 76 -0.96 -10.15 24.39
CA ALA A 76 -0.30 -11.25 25.08
C ALA A 76 -0.76 -12.64 24.61
N ALA A 77 -2.05 -12.79 24.25
CA ALA A 77 -2.57 -14.04 23.67
C ALA A 77 -2.03 -14.27 22.24
N ARG A 78 -1.89 -13.20 21.46
CA ARG A 78 -1.25 -13.24 20.12
C ARG A 78 0.23 -13.62 20.23
N ALA A 79 0.98 -12.99 21.15
CA ALA A 79 2.37 -13.32 21.42
C ALA A 79 2.55 -14.79 21.80
N LEU A 80 1.70 -15.31 22.70
CA LEU A 80 1.74 -16.71 23.08
C LEU A 80 1.45 -17.67 21.93
N SER A 81 0.51 -17.31 21.05
CA SER A 81 0.18 -18.10 19.84
C SER A 81 1.33 -18.08 18.83
N ALA A 82 1.90 -16.91 18.57
CA ALA A 82 3.03 -16.75 17.64
C ALA A 82 4.29 -17.50 18.15
N THR A 83 4.60 -17.39 19.43
CA THR A 83 5.75 -18.09 20.05
C THR A 83 5.59 -19.61 20.01
N LYS A 84 4.38 -20.12 20.27
CA LYS A 84 4.07 -21.55 20.17
C LYS A 84 4.11 -22.06 18.72
N ALA A 85 3.71 -21.27 17.76
CA ALA A 85 3.65 -21.65 16.35
C ALA A 85 5.00 -21.52 15.63
N GLY A 86 5.97 -20.75 16.20
CA GLY A 86 7.26 -20.48 15.55
C GLY A 86 7.09 -19.76 14.20
N VAL A 87 6.19 -18.76 14.12
CA VAL A 87 5.82 -18.11 12.84
C VAL A 87 7.00 -17.36 12.25
N ARG A 88 7.36 -17.72 11.01
CA ARG A 88 8.40 -17.08 10.19
C ARG A 88 7.80 -16.52 8.90
N ILE A 89 8.07 -15.26 8.59
CA ILE A 89 7.59 -14.58 7.39
C ILE A 89 8.77 -14.14 6.55
N GLY A 90 8.77 -14.53 5.27
CA GLY A 90 9.72 -14.08 4.27
C GLY A 90 9.25 -12.79 3.60
N VAL A 91 10.19 -11.90 3.26
CA VAL A 91 9.91 -10.65 2.55
C VAL A 91 10.85 -10.51 1.37
N CYS A 92 10.28 -10.38 0.17
CA CYS A 92 10.99 -10.19 -1.10
C CYS A 92 10.40 -8.96 -1.82
N VAL A 93 11.07 -7.83 -1.72
CA VAL A 93 10.65 -6.53 -2.27
C VAL A 93 11.87 -5.83 -2.87
N PRO A 94 11.75 -5.08 -3.99
CA PRO A 94 12.83 -4.30 -4.57
C PRO A 94 13.48 -3.33 -3.58
N ARG A 95 14.79 -3.10 -3.73
CA ARG A 95 15.57 -2.21 -2.86
C ARG A 95 16.24 -1.06 -3.60
N GLU A 96 16.61 -1.24 -4.87
CA GLU A 96 17.32 -0.22 -5.64
C GLU A 96 16.38 0.71 -6.42
N ILE A 97 15.10 0.38 -6.53
CA ILE A 97 14.07 1.33 -6.96
C ILE A 97 13.64 2.15 -5.75
N HIS A 98 14.18 3.36 -5.65
CA HIS A 98 13.90 4.27 -4.53
C HIS A 98 12.46 4.83 -4.53
N PHE A 99 12.21 5.78 -3.66
CA PHE A 99 10.97 6.54 -3.52
C PHE A 99 9.75 5.68 -3.14
N PHE A 100 9.18 4.91 -4.06
CA PHE A 100 8.04 4.05 -3.78
C PHE A 100 8.41 2.91 -2.82
N TYR A 101 9.47 2.18 -3.17
CA TYR A 101 9.87 1.00 -2.38
C TYR A 101 10.51 1.38 -1.05
N ASP A 102 11.16 2.53 -0.92
CA ASP A 102 11.64 3.02 0.38
C ASP A 102 10.48 3.20 1.36
N GLN A 103 9.34 3.73 0.89
CA GLN A 103 8.15 3.86 1.72
C GLN A 103 7.51 2.52 2.03
N LEU A 104 7.43 1.63 1.04
CA LEU A 104 6.88 0.28 1.22
C LEU A 104 7.70 -0.49 2.25
N TRP A 105 9.04 -0.45 2.15
CA TRP A 105 9.96 -1.00 3.14
C TRP A 105 9.76 -0.38 4.52
N GLY A 106 9.60 0.93 4.62
CA GLY A 106 9.29 1.60 5.88
C GLY A 106 8.06 0.99 6.56
N GLY A 107 6.98 0.81 5.81
CA GLY A 107 5.76 0.17 6.31
C GLY A 107 5.95 -1.29 6.73
N VAL A 108 6.67 -2.07 5.92
CA VAL A 108 7.02 -3.47 6.22
C VAL A 108 7.81 -3.56 7.52
N LEU A 109 8.87 -2.77 7.66
CA LEU A 109 9.80 -2.85 8.79
C LEU A 109 9.18 -2.36 10.10
N ASP A 110 8.37 -1.31 10.06
CA ASP A 110 7.68 -0.81 11.26
C ASP A 110 6.67 -1.84 11.77
N GLU A 111 5.91 -2.46 10.88
CA GLU A 111 4.97 -3.50 11.25
C GLU A 111 5.68 -4.78 11.72
N ALA A 112 6.74 -5.18 11.01
CA ALA A 112 7.57 -6.33 11.40
C ALA A 112 8.19 -6.16 12.78
N ARG A 113 8.69 -4.95 13.11
CA ARG A 113 9.25 -4.63 14.43
C ARG A 113 8.20 -4.78 15.54
N SER A 114 6.98 -4.31 15.30
CA SER A 114 5.85 -4.46 16.22
C SER A 114 5.53 -5.94 16.46
N LEU A 115 5.55 -6.77 15.40
CA LEU A 115 5.22 -8.19 15.46
C LEU A 115 6.36 -9.07 16.00
N ALA A 116 7.62 -8.65 15.81
CA ALA A 116 8.77 -9.33 16.40
C ALA A 116 8.69 -9.37 17.94
N GLN A 117 8.16 -8.32 18.56
CA GLN A 117 7.88 -8.27 20.00
C GLN A 117 6.82 -9.31 20.44
N LEU A 118 6.04 -9.81 19.48
CA LEU A 118 5.04 -10.86 19.70
C LEU A 118 5.54 -12.26 19.29
N GLY A 119 6.84 -12.41 18.97
CA GLY A 119 7.46 -13.70 18.63
C GLY A 119 7.36 -14.09 17.14
N VAL A 120 6.95 -13.21 16.25
CA VAL A 120 7.00 -13.42 14.79
C VAL A 120 8.43 -13.14 14.31
N GLN A 121 9.00 -14.05 13.53
CA GLN A 121 10.33 -13.90 12.92
C GLN A 121 10.21 -13.47 11.46
N PHE A 122 11.18 -12.70 10.98
CA PHE A 122 11.22 -12.21 9.63
C PHE A 122 12.52 -12.56 8.93
N GLU A 123 12.43 -13.06 7.70
CA GLU A 123 13.54 -13.34 6.79
C GLU A 123 13.44 -12.40 5.60
N TYR A 124 14.50 -11.63 5.35
CA TYR A 124 14.52 -10.65 4.27
C TYR A 124 15.39 -11.13 3.11
N ARG A 125 14.86 -11.11 1.90
CA ARG A 125 15.58 -11.34 0.66
C ARG A 125 15.21 -10.23 -0.33
N PRO A 126 15.78 -9.02 -0.13
CA PRO A 126 15.56 -7.94 -1.07
C PRO A 126 16.13 -8.30 -2.44
N VAL A 127 15.47 -7.82 -3.49
CA VAL A 127 15.96 -7.91 -4.87
C VAL A 127 16.40 -6.52 -5.33
N ARG A 128 17.21 -6.45 -6.39
CA ARG A 128 17.68 -5.15 -6.89
C ARG A 128 16.52 -4.36 -7.48
N ASN A 129 15.96 -4.88 -8.55
CA ASN A 129 14.92 -4.23 -9.33
C ASN A 129 13.67 -5.09 -9.43
N LEU A 130 12.63 -4.53 -10.03
CA LEU A 130 11.37 -5.22 -10.27
C LEU A 130 11.57 -6.30 -11.35
N GLY A 131 11.28 -7.57 -10.99
CA GLY A 131 11.41 -8.72 -11.89
C GLY A 131 12.81 -9.30 -12.01
N GLU A 132 13.80 -8.69 -11.40
CA GLU A 132 15.16 -9.23 -11.31
C GLU A 132 15.32 -10.05 -10.03
N GLU A 133 15.87 -11.25 -10.15
CA GLU A 133 16.19 -12.15 -9.03
C GLU A 133 15.00 -12.58 -8.14
N ASP A 134 13.77 -12.11 -8.39
CA ASP A 134 12.62 -12.38 -7.55
C ASP A 134 12.30 -13.88 -7.43
N THR A 135 12.47 -14.65 -8.51
CA THR A 135 12.30 -16.11 -8.50
C THR A 135 13.38 -16.83 -7.68
N HIS A 136 14.60 -16.32 -7.65
CA HIS A 136 15.69 -16.84 -6.84
C HIS A 136 15.44 -16.54 -5.35
N ALA A 137 15.17 -15.29 -5.02
CA ALA A 137 14.86 -14.84 -3.66
C ALA A 137 13.65 -15.59 -3.08
N PHE A 138 12.61 -15.83 -3.89
CA PHE A 138 11.44 -16.61 -3.48
C PHE A 138 11.83 -18.04 -3.10
N LYS A 139 12.60 -18.74 -3.96
CA LYS A 139 13.08 -20.11 -3.68
C LYS A 139 13.91 -20.17 -2.41
N ASP A 140 14.75 -19.18 -2.17
CA ASP A 140 15.59 -19.14 -0.97
C ASP A 140 14.76 -18.92 0.30
N LEU A 141 13.71 -18.10 0.24
CA LEU A 141 12.77 -17.95 1.35
C LEU A 141 12.04 -19.27 1.66
N VAL A 142 11.57 -20.00 0.65
CA VAL A 142 10.96 -21.33 0.82
C VAL A 142 11.94 -22.30 1.48
N LYS A 143 13.20 -22.36 1.01
CA LYS A 143 14.25 -23.19 1.64
C LYS A 143 14.54 -22.81 3.08
N CYS A 144 14.40 -21.54 3.46
CA CYS A 144 14.53 -21.10 4.86
C CYS A 144 13.41 -21.61 5.76
N GLY A 145 12.37 -22.27 5.23
CA GLY A 145 11.27 -22.82 6.00
C GLY A 145 10.35 -21.75 6.60
N VAL A 146 10.06 -20.70 5.83
CA VAL A 146 9.07 -19.68 6.21
C VAL A 146 7.64 -20.23 6.11
N ASN A 147 6.74 -19.70 6.92
CA ASN A 147 5.32 -20.09 6.91
C ASN A 147 4.49 -19.25 5.93
N GLY A 148 5.03 -18.11 5.52
CA GLY A 148 4.41 -17.25 4.52
C GLY A 148 5.42 -16.27 3.93
N ILE A 149 5.09 -15.76 2.74
CA ILE A 149 5.96 -14.88 1.96
C ILE A 149 5.16 -13.64 1.55
N ILE A 150 5.78 -12.46 1.72
CA ILE A 150 5.33 -11.19 1.14
C ILE A 150 6.25 -10.89 -0.03
N ILE A 151 5.68 -10.69 -1.22
CA ILE A 151 6.46 -10.48 -2.43
C ILE A 151 5.89 -9.40 -3.33
N THR A 152 6.75 -8.61 -3.94
CA THR A 152 6.42 -7.78 -5.11
C THR A 152 6.71 -8.60 -6.37
N ALA A 153 5.65 -9.02 -7.07
CA ALA A 153 5.76 -9.94 -8.21
C ALA A 153 6.13 -9.20 -9.51
N GLY A 154 7.41 -8.89 -9.69
CA GLY A 154 7.92 -8.21 -10.89
C GLY A 154 7.95 -9.09 -12.13
N ASN A 155 8.23 -10.39 -11.95
CA ASN A 155 8.15 -11.42 -12.98
C ASN A 155 7.01 -12.40 -12.68
N PRO A 156 5.73 -12.03 -12.90
CA PRO A 156 4.61 -12.87 -12.53
C PRO A 156 4.61 -14.24 -13.24
N LYS A 157 5.08 -14.31 -14.50
CA LYS A 157 5.17 -15.58 -15.25
C LYS A 157 6.14 -16.56 -14.61
N GLY A 158 7.31 -16.07 -14.18
CA GLY A 158 8.32 -16.90 -13.53
C GLY A 158 7.93 -17.29 -12.10
N LEU A 159 7.17 -16.43 -11.42
CA LEU A 159 6.75 -16.65 -10.03
C LEU A 159 5.53 -17.56 -9.91
N THR A 160 4.60 -17.56 -10.87
CA THR A 160 3.35 -18.33 -10.80
C THR A 160 3.58 -19.80 -10.39
N PRO A 161 4.42 -20.61 -11.06
CA PRO A 161 4.60 -22.00 -10.68
C PRO A 161 5.25 -22.17 -9.30
N LEU A 162 6.08 -21.22 -8.86
CA LEU A 162 6.72 -21.24 -7.55
C LEU A 162 5.74 -20.90 -6.43
N ILE A 163 4.87 -19.93 -6.68
CA ILE A 163 3.80 -19.54 -5.75
C ILE A 163 2.81 -20.71 -5.58
N ASP A 164 2.42 -21.33 -6.68
CA ASP A 164 1.48 -22.46 -6.68
C ASP A 164 2.02 -23.62 -5.83
N ALA A 165 3.29 -23.99 -6.05
CA ALA A 165 3.93 -25.04 -5.27
C ALA A 165 4.01 -24.67 -3.77
N ALA A 166 4.39 -23.44 -3.44
CA ALA A 166 4.48 -22.98 -2.07
C ALA A 166 3.12 -22.99 -1.34
N GLU A 167 2.06 -22.54 -2.02
CA GLU A 167 0.69 -22.57 -1.48
C GLU A 167 0.18 -24.00 -1.26
N GLU A 168 0.51 -24.94 -2.15
CA GLU A 168 0.20 -26.36 -1.98
C GLU A 168 0.92 -26.99 -0.78
N GLU A 169 2.15 -26.57 -0.50
CA GLU A 169 2.92 -26.96 0.69
C GLU A 169 2.48 -26.23 1.96
N GLY A 170 1.52 -25.31 1.87
CA GLY A 170 0.96 -24.57 3.02
C GLY A 170 1.69 -23.28 3.35
N VAL A 171 2.67 -22.85 2.55
CA VAL A 171 3.31 -21.54 2.66
C VAL A 171 2.42 -20.49 1.99
N ARG A 172 1.86 -19.57 2.79
CA ARG A 172 0.92 -18.54 2.29
C ARG A 172 1.64 -17.39 1.61
N VAL A 173 1.17 -16.98 0.43
CA VAL A 173 1.79 -15.92 -0.34
C VAL A 173 0.89 -14.70 -0.44
N VAL A 174 1.40 -13.56 0.00
CA VAL A 174 0.76 -12.25 -0.14
C VAL A 174 1.59 -11.42 -1.11
N CYS A 175 1.02 -11.12 -2.27
CA CYS A 175 1.59 -10.13 -3.17
C CYS A 175 1.38 -8.71 -2.62
N VAL A 176 2.29 -7.80 -2.88
CA VAL A 176 2.19 -6.39 -2.50
C VAL A 176 2.62 -5.49 -3.65
N SER A 177 1.87 -4.41 -3.91
CA SER A 177 2.08 -3.45 -5.00
C SER A 177 1.75 -4.02 -6.38
N THR A 178 2.49 -5.00 -6.87
CA THR A 178 2.21 -5.71 -8.13
C THR A 178 1.90 -7.19 -7.89
N ASP A 179 1.20 -7.82 -8.82
CA ASP A 179 0.45 -9.06 -8.64
C ASP A 179 0.93 -10.17 -9.59
N ALA A 180 0.73 -11.41 -9.17
CA ALA A 180 0.79 -12.62 -9.99
C ALA A 180 -0.62 -13.25 -10.08
N PRO A 181 -1.55 -12.66 -10.86
CA PRO A 181 -2.97 -13.01 -10.81
C PRO A 181 -3.29 -14.44 -11.28
N GLU A 182 -2.43 -15.03 -12.11
CA GLU A 182 -2.57 -16.40 -12.60
C GLU A 182 -2.10 -17.47 -11.60
N SER A 183 -1.55 -17.04 -10.46
CA SER A 183 -1.07 -17.94 -9.40
C SER A 183 -2.15 -18.20 -8.34
N LYS A 184 -1.91 -19.23 -7.52
CA LYS A 184 -2.73 -19.58 -6.35
C LYS A 184 -2.45 -18.70 -5.13
N ARG A 185 -1.80 -17.54 -5.29
CA ARG A 185 -1.50 -16.64 -4.16
C ARG A 185 -2.70 -16.40 -3.26
N SER A 186 -2.46 -16.37 -1.96
CA SER A 186 -3.52 -16.19 -0.96
C SER A 186 -4.13 -14.79 -0.97
N SER A 187 -3.34 -13.74 -1.25
CA SER A 187 -3.83 -12.35 -1.24
C SER A 187 -2.95 -11.42 -2.07
N ILE A 188 -3.53 -10.27 -2.45
CA ILE A 188 -2.81 -9.08 -2.96
C ILE A 188 -3.21 -7.85 -2.16
N VAL A 189 -2.22 -7.04 -1.80
CA VAL A 189 -2.41 -5.71 -1.19
C VAL A 189 -1.84 -4.65 -2.13
N CYS A 190 -2.70 -3.84 -2.73
CA CYS A 190 -2.29 -2.77 -3.65
C CYS A 190 -3.37 -1.67 -3.74
N VAL A 191 -3.07 -0.59 -4.44
CA VAL A 191 -4.11 0.26 -5.02
C VAL A 191 -4.62 -0.45 -6.28
N GLU A 192 -5.92 -0.43 -6.54
CA GLU A 192 -6.49 -1.05 -7.73
C GLU A 192 -5.87 -0.37 -8.99
N PRO A 193 -5.06 -1.11 -9.80
CA PRO A 193 -4.24 -0.47 -10.81
C PRO A 193 -5.05 0.15 -11.96
N SER A 194 -6.14 -0.50 -12.38
CA SER A 194 -6.99 0.04 -13.44
C SER A 194 -7.66 1.33 -13.01
N LEU A 195 -8.15 1.39 -11.76
CA LEU A 195 -8.72 2.60 -11.18
C LEU A 195 -7.69 3.73 -11.09
N ASN A 196 -6.43 3.41 -10.74
CA ASN A 196 -5.33 4.38 -10.74
C ASN A 196 -5.15 5.00 -12.13
N GLY A 197 -5.09 4.15 -13.18
CA GLY A 197 -5.04 4.59 -14.58
C GLY A 197 -6.26 5.39 -14.99
N CYS A 198 -7.47 4.95 -14.64
CA CYS A 198 -8.71 5.66 -14.92
C CYS A 198 -8.73 7.07 -14.32
N LEU A 199 -8.29 7.22 -13.06
CA LEU A 199 -8.18 8.54 -12.42
C LEU A 199 -7.20 9.46 -13.15
N ALA A 200 -6.04 8.92 -13.56
CA ALA A 200 -5.09 9.69 -14.35
C ALA A 200 -5.68 10.10 -15.72
N GLY A 201 -6.40 9.19 -16.38
CA GLY A 201 -7.09 9.46 -17.66
C GLY A 201 -8.19 10.50 -17.53
N GLU A 202 -9.01 10.43 -16.48
CA GLU A 202 -10.03 11.43 -16.17
C GLU A 202 -9.41 12.81 -15.90
N LEU A 203 -8.39 12.88 -15.03
CA LEU A 203 -7.69 14.12 -14.73
C LEU A 203 -7.03 14.72 -15.99
N MET A 204 -6.40 13.88 -16.81
CA MET A 204 -5.79 14.30 -18.07
C MET A 204 -6.85 14.88 -19.00
N GLY A 205 -7.94 14.15 -19.25
CA GLY A 205 -9.00 14.58 -20.16
C GLY A 205 -9.67 15.89 -19.74
N LYS A 206 -9.78 16.14 -18.41
CA LYS A 206 -10.30 17.41 -17.88
C LYS A 206 -9.27 18.55 -17.89
N SER A 207 -7.98 18.25 -18.10
CA SER A 207 -6.87 19.21 -18.01
C SER A 207 -6.35 19.69 -19.36
N VAL A 208 -6.68 18.99 -20.44
CA VAL A 208 -6.26 19.31 -21.81
C VAL A 208 -7.45 19.74 -22.68
N PRO A 209 -7.24 20.55 -23.72
CA PRO A 209 -8.28 20.91 -24.67
C PRO A 209 -8.85 19.68 -25.43
N PRO A 210 -10.05 19.77 -26.00
CA PRO A 210 -10.55 18.77 -26.94
C PRO A 210 -9.58 18.54 -28.11
N ASN A 211 -9.60 17.34 -28.68
CA ASN A 211 -8.72 16.90 -29.79
C ASN A 211 -7.22 16.94 -29.44
N SER A 212 -6.88 16.80 -28.15
CA SER A 212 -5.51 16.79 -27.69
C SER A 212 -4.87 15.42 -27.85
N ASN A 213 -3.60 15.41 -28.29
CA ASN A 213 -2.75 14.24 -28.25
C ASN A 213 -2.04 14.13 -26.89
N VAL A 214 -2.04 12.93 -26.32
CA VAL A 214 -1.33 12.62 -25.08
C VAL A 214 -0.48 11.38 -25.26
N ALA A 215 0.46 11.15 -24.34
CA ALA A 215 1.25 9.92 -24.33
C ALA A 215 1.41 9.37 -22.91
N VAL A 216 1.77 8.08 -22.84
CA VAL A 216 2.05 7.39 -21.59
C VAL A 216 3.54 7.04 -21.55
N VAL A 217 4.17 7.32 -20.41
CA VAL A 217 5.50 6.84 -20.06
C VAL A 217 5.32 5.77 -19.00
N ALA A 218 5.46 4.52 -19.40
CA ALA A 218 5.29 3.35 -18.55
C ALA A 218 6.64 2.90 -17.98
N GLY A 219 6.60 2.23 -16.83
CA GLY A 219 7.76 1.51 -16.31
C GLY A 219 7.99 0.22 -17.11
N MET A 220 7.48 -0.90 -16.64
CA MET A 220 7.54 -2.20 -17.32
C MET A 220 6.12 -2.71 -17.61
N LEU A 221 5.72 -2.81 -18.88
CA LEU A 221 4.40 -3.37 -19.24
C LEU A 221 4.31 -4.89 -18.98
N ALA A 222 5.42 -5.56 -18.74
CA ALA A 222 5.43 -6.93 -18.24
C ALA A 222 4.90 -7.06 -16.82
N ALA A 223 5.05 -6.03 -15.99
CA ALA A 223 4.47 -5.93 -14.65
C ALA A 223 2.97 -5.65 -14.76
N THR A 224 2.18 -6.45 -14.01
CA THR A 224 0.71 -6.43 -14.10
C THR A 224 0.11 -5.06 -13.76
N ASP A 225 0.67 -4.39 -12.76
CA ASP A 225 0.17 -3.08 -12.33
C ASP A 225 0.44 -1.98 -13.36
N HIS A 226 1.63 -1.91 -13.96
CA HIS A 226 1.96 -0.91 -14.99
C HIS A 226 1.08 -1.10 -16.24
N ARG A 227 0.85 -2.35 -16.66
CA ARG A 227 -0.05 -2.66 -17.77
C ARG A 227 -1.47 -2.22 -17.46
N LYS A 228 -2.04 -2.63 -16.33
CA LYS A 228 -3.40 -2.26 -15.93
C LYS A 228 -3.59 -0.76 -15.74
N LYS A 229 -2.59 -0.04 -15.24
CA LYS A 229 -2.61 1.44 -15.19
C LYS A 229 -2.67 2.05 -16.58
N THR A 230 -1.87 1.53 -17.52
CA THR A 230 -1.90 1.96 -18.93
C THR A 230 -3.25 1.69 -19.57
N ASP A 231 -3.81 0.49 -19.37
CA ASP A 231 -5.11 0.09 -19.89
C ASP A 231 -6.23 0.98 -19.32
N GLY A 232 -6.25 1.21 -18.01
CA GLY A 232 -7.22 2.08 -17.35
C GLY A 232 -7.14 3.54 -17.84
N PHE A 233 -5.93 4.07 -18.04
CA PHE A 233 -5.73 5.39 -18.63
C PHE A 233 -6.29 5.44 -20.06
N SER A 234 -5.97 4.42 -20.85
CA SER A 234 -6.38 4.34 -22.26
C SER A 234 -7.90 4.20 -22.42
N GLU A 235 -8.55 3.54 -21.48
CA GLU A 235 -10.01 3.44 -21.45
C GLU A 235 -10.68 4.75 -21.01
N ALA A 236 -10.12 5.43 -19.99
CA ALA A 236 -10.76 6.60 -19.42
C ALA A 236 -10.51 7.89 -20.20
N PHE A 237 -9.29 8.13 -20.69
CA PHE A 237 -8.92 9.41 -21.30
C PHE A 237 -9.86 9.85 -22.43
N PRO A 238 -10.24 8.99 -23.43
CA PRO A 238 -11.13 9.41 -24.50
C PRO A 238 -12.55 9.76 -24.04
N ARG A 239 -12.98 9.26 -22.87
CA ARG A 239 -14.31 9.58 -22.32
C ARG A 239 -14.40 11.01 -21.79
N TYR A 240 -13.25 11.59 -21.37
CA TYR A 240 -13.17 12.92 -20.77
C TYR A 240 -12.53 13.97 -21.68
N CYS A 241 -11.89 13.55 -22.78
CA CYS A 241 -11.33 14.43 -23.80
C CYS A 241 -11.93 14.09 -25.16
N GLN A 242 -12.93 14.86 -25.59
CA GLN A 242 -13.57 14.66 -26.89
C GLN A 242 -12.54 14.77 -28.02
N GLY A 243 -12.43 13.74 -28.87
CA GLY A 243 -11.45 13.65 -29.94
C GLY A 243 -10.00 13.54 -29.49
N GLY A 244 -9.75 13.28 -28.19
CA GLY A 244 -8.42 13.08 -27.66
C GLY A 244 -7.84 11.72 -28.05
N GLU A 245 -6.54 11.68 -28.37
CA GLU A 245 -5.84 10.46 -28.79
C GLU A 245 -4.61 10.19 -27.94
N ILE A 246 -4.33 8.90 -27.67
CA ILE A 246 -3.09 8.45 -27.07
C ILE A 246 -2.15 8.05 -28.21
N VAL A 247 -1.25 8.96 -28.56
CA VAL A 247 -0.40 8.80 -29.76
C VAL A 247 0.84 7.96 -29.51
N SER A 248 1.22 7.70 -28.25
CA SER A 248 2.38 6.88 -27.93
C SER A 248 2.29 6.31 -26.51
N ILE A 249 2.79 5.10 -26.35
CA ILE A 249 3.10 4.47 -25.07
C ILE A 249 4.57 4.05 -25.15
N ILE A 250 5.41 4.61 -24.28
CA ILE A 250 6.85 4.28 -24.21
C ILE A 250 7.17 3.64 -22.87
N GLU A 251 8.06 2.64 -22.87
CA GLU A 251 8.56 2.00 -21.67
C GLU A 251 9.93 2.58 -21.30
N GLY A 252 10.12 2.93 -20.04
CA GLY A 252 11.39 3.42 -19.50
C GLY A 252 12.13 2.39 -18.66
N HIS A 253 11.58 1.18 -18.45
CA HIS A 253 12.15 0.03 -17.72
C HIS A 253 12.73 0.37 -16.34
N GLU A 254 12.16 1.37 -15.68
CA GLU A 254 12.64 1.97 -14.42
C GLU A 254 14.06 2.56 -14.50
N ASP A 255 14.59 2.74 -15.73
CA ASP A 255 15.87 3.37 -16.00
C ASP A 255 15.70 4.87 -16.24
N GLU A 256 16.52 5.70 -15.55
CA GLU A 256 16.42 7.15 -15.63
C GLU A 256 16.85 7.70 -16.99
N ASP A 257 17.95 7.19 -17.54
CA ASP A 257 18.51 7.67 -18.80
C ASP A 257 17.61 7.27 -19.97
N GLU A 258 17.13 6.03 -19.96
CA GLU A 258 16.18 5.54 -20.98
C GLU A 258 14.87 6.35 -20.95
N SER A 259 14.31 6.56 -19.76
CA SER A 259 13.08 7.36 -19.58
C SER A 259 13.27 8.81 -20.07
N PHE A 260 14.43 9.43 -19.76
CA PHE A 260 14.75 10.75 -20.25
C PHE A 260 14.86 10.79 -21.77
N GLN A 261 15.68 9.92 -22.36
CA GLN A 261 15.96 9.90 -23.79
C GLN A 261 14.68 9.64 -24.61
N LYS A 262 13.93 8.61 -24.28
CA LYS A 262 12.68 8.28 -24.98
C LYS A 262 11.65 9.41 -24.87
N THR A 263 11.52 10.02 -23.69
CA THR A 263 10.61 11.18 -23.52
C THR A 263 11.09 12.39 -24.32
N PHE A 264 12.39 12.70 -24.25
CA PHE A 264 12.98 13.81 -25.00
C PHE A 264 12.80 13.65 -26.51
N GLU A 265 13.01 12.43 -27.06
CA GLU A 265 12.78 12.12 -28.47
C GLU A 265 11.31 12.25 -28.84
N LEU A 266 10.41 11.68 -28.03
CA LEU A 266 8.97 11.74 -28.24
C LEU A 266 8.49 13.20 -28.37
N LEU A 267 8.90 14.05 -27.43
CA LEU A 267 8.56 15.48 -27.43
C LEU A 267 9.14 16.26 -28.62
N GLY A 268 10.22 15.76 -29.21
CA GLY A 268 10.82 16.35 -30.42
C GLY A 268 10.14 15.94 -31.72
N ARG A 269 9.56 14.75 -31.77
CA ARG A 269 8.90 14.21 -32.97
C ARG A 269 7.44 14.62 -33.10
N SER A 270 6.77 14.84 -31.99
CA SER A 270 5.36 15.19 -31.91
C SER A 270 5.16 16.51 -31.18
N PRO A 271 5.35 17.65 -31.84
CA PRO A 271 5.29 18.98 -31.20
C PRO A 271 3.92 19.31 -30.60
N LEU A 272 2.90 18.51 -30.83
CA LEU A 272 1.52 18.75 -30.40
C LEU A 272 1.08 17.86 -29.25
N ILE A 273 2.01 17.24 -28.46
CA ILE A 273 1.64 16.52 -27.24
C ILE A 273 1.18 17.53 -26.18
N ALA A 274 -0.09 17.44 -25.78
CA ALA A 274 -0.70 18.29 -24.77
C ALA A 274 -0.54 17.74 -23.35
N GLY A 275 -0.35 16.43 -23.20
CA GLY A 275 -0.23 15.78 -21.89
C GLY A 275 0.62 14.51 -21.90
N LEU A 276 1.26 14.26 -20.74
CA LEU A 276 2.00 13.04 -20.45
C LEU A 276 1.48 12.41 -19.15
N TYR A 277 1.26 11.10 -19.16
CA TYR A 277 1.00 10.32 -17.97
C TYR A 277 2.20 9.40 -17.69
N VAL A 278 2.80 9.52 -16.51
CA VAL A 278 3.86 8.64 -16.02
C VAL A 278 3.27 7.66 -15.03
N ASN A 279 3.15 6.40 -15.40
CA ASN A 279 2.48 5.37 -14.60
C ASN A 279 3.41 4.64 -13.60
N THR A 280 4.64 5.09 -13.51
CA THR A 280 5.69 4.59 -12.62
C THR A 280 6.18 5.69 -11.68
N VAL A 281 6.97 5.30 -10.67
CA VAL A 281 7.64 6.26 -9.76
C VAL A 281 8.71 7.10 -10.46
N ASN A 282 9.20 6.66 -11.62
CA ASN A 282 10.33 7.28 -12.33
C ASN A 282 9.92 8.52 -13.14
N CYS A 283 9.35 9.55 -12.49
CA CYS A 283 8.86 10.76 -13.16
C CYS A 283 9.90 11.88 -13.29
N LEU A 284 11.01 11.88 -12.53
CA LEU A 284 12.01 12.97 -12.57
C LEU A 284 12.72 13.09 -13.93
N PRO A 285 13.10 12.00 -14.62
CA PRO A 285 13.63 12.06 -15.99
C PRO A 285 12.68 12.74 -16.96
N VAL A 286 11.39 12.44 -16.83
CA VAL A 286 10.33 13.05 -17.68
C VAL A 286 10.21 14.54 -17.40
N CYS A 287 10.28 14.96 -16.14
CA CYS A 287 10.32 16.38 -15.76
C CYS A 287 11.56 17.09 -16.35
N ARG A 288 12.74 16.44 -16.32
CA ARG A 288 13.98 16.96 -16.92
C ARG A 288 13.84 17.08 -18.47
N ALA A 289 13.26 16.09 -19.13
CA ALA A 289 13.03 16.11 -20.57
C ALA A 289 12.09 17.25 -21.00
N LEU A 290 11.00 17.47 -20.23
CA LEU A 290 10.11 18.61 -20.45
C LEU A 290 10.85 19.96 -20.27
N GLY A 291 11.70 20.07 -19.25
CA GLY A 291 12.53 21.25 -19.03
C GLY A 291 13.49 21.50 -20.19
N ALA A 292 14.22 20.46 -20.62
CA ALA A 292 15.18 20.53 -21.73
C ALA A 292 14.53 20.91 -23.08
N ARG A 293 13.25 20.59 -23.28
CA ARG A 293 12.46 20.98 -24.44
C ARG A 293 11.74 22.33 -24.29
N GLY A 294 11.85 23.00 -23.13
CA GLY A 294 11.12 24.25 -22.86
C GLY A 294 9.60 24.06 -22.77
N LEU A 295 9.15 22.85 -22.45
CA LEU A 295 7.74 22.44 -22.38
C LEU A 295 7.22 22.27 -20.94
N ALA A 296 8.07 22.51 -19.94
CA ALA A 296 7.68 22.49 -18.53
C ALA A 296 6.51 23.47 -18.26
N GLY A 297 5.43 22.96 -17.65
CA GLY A 297 4.20 23.72 -17.41
C GLY A 297 3.29 23.95 -18.63
N LYS A 298 3.78 23.70 -19.85
CA LYS A 298 3.00 23.78 -21.10
C LYS A 298 2.33 22.46 -21.44
N VAL A 299 3.06 21.34 -21.28
CA VAL A 299 2.52 19.97 -21.38
C VAL A 299 1.99 19.58 -20.01
N ARG A 300 0.76 19.07 -19.93
CA ARG A 300 0.15 18.60 -18.69
C ARG A 300 0.80 17.29 -18.26
N LEU A 301 1.53 17.32 -17.16
CA LEU A 301 2.17 16.13 -16.61
C LEU A 301 1.38 15.60 -15.41
N ILE A 302 0.86 14.38 -15.54
CA ILE A 302 0.29 13.60 -14.44
C ILE A 302 1.26 12.45 -14.14
N THR A 303 1.59 12.27 -12.85
CA THR A 303 2.56 11.29 -12.39
C THR A 303 1.90 10.27 -11.47
N THR A 304 2.66 9.25 -11.11
CA THR A 304 2.28 8.27 -10.09
C THR A 304 3.26 8.37 -8.93
N ASP A 305 2.74 8.15 -7.72
CA ASP A 305 3.45 8.23 -6.45
C ASP A 305 3.88 9.62 -6.00
N LEU A 306 4.56 9.67 -4.85
CA LEU A 306 4.87 10.91 -4.19
C LEU A 306 6.17 10.80 -3.37
N PHE A 307 7.11 11.68 -3.64
CA PHE A 307 8.40 11.76 -2.94
C PHE A 307 8.92 13.21 -2.91
N ALA A 308 9.89 13.48 -2.05
CA ALA A 308 10.30 14.85 -1.73
C ALA A 308 10.86 15.62 -2.93
N GLU A 309 11.58 14.94 -3.83
CA GLU A 309 12.23 15.50 -5.00
C GLU A 309 11.24 16.02 -6.06
N MET A 310 9.96 15.64 -5.96
CA MET A 310 8.90 16.20 -6.81
C MET A 310 8.48 17.61 -6.41
N ALA A 311 8.83 18.09 -5.19
CA ALA A 311 8.39 19.38 -4.68
C ALA A 311 8.67 20.56 -5.63
N PRO A 312 9.90 20.74 -6.15
CA PRO A 312 10.20 21.85 -7.07
C PRO A 312 9.38 21.81 -8.36
N TYR A 313 8.99 20.63 -8.81
CA TYR A 313 8.20 20.44 -10.04
C TYR A 313 6.72 20.75 -9.82
N PHE A 314 6.17 20.44 -8.64
CA PHE A 314 4.84 20.91 -8.24
C PHE A 314 4.80 22.43 -8.07
N GLU A 315 5.79 23.02 -7.41
CA GLU A 315 5.89 24.46 -7.16
C GLU A 315 6.01 25.27 -8.46
N LYS A 316 6.75 24.74 -9.45
CA LYS A 316 6.90 25.34 -10.79
C LYS A 316 5.75 25.02 -11.74
N GLY A 317 4.79 24.20 -11.33
CA GLY A 317 3.66 23.76 -12.19
C GLY A 317 4.06 22.82 -13.32
N THR A 318 5.25 22.20 -13.26
CA THR A 318 5.65 21.15 -14.21
C THR A 318 4.79 19.90 -14.01
N ILE A 319 4.57 19.47 -12.76
CA ILE A 319 3.65 18.40 -12.39
C ILE A 319 2.30 19.02 -12.05
N CYS A 320 1.28 18.63 -12.79
CA CYS A 320 -0.11 19.05 -12.59
C CYS A 320 -0.78 18.31 -11.43
N ALA A 321 -0.60 17.00 -11.41
CA ALA A 321 -1.13 16.11 -10.38
C ALA A 321 -0.31 14.82 -10.29
N SER A 322 -0.40 14.13 -9.16
CA SER A 322 0.13 12.78 -8.98
C SER A 322 -0.91 11.87 -8.33
N ILE A 323 -0.94 10.60 -8.74
CA ILE A 323 -1.79 9.58 -8.14
C ILE A 323 -0.98 8.82 -7.10
N TYR A 324 -1.26 9.07 -5.82
CA TYR A 324 -0.53 8.50 -4.70
C TYR A 324 -1.10 7.14 -4.28
N GLN A 325 -0.25 6.13 -4.25
CA GLN A 325 -0.62 4.73 -4.00
C GLN A 325 -0.47 4.27 -2.55
N GLN A 326 -0.05 5.14 -1.63
CA GLN A 326 0.12 4.82 -0.21
C GLN A 326 1.06 3.63 0.06
N PRO A 327 2.28 3.57 -0.51
CA PRO A 327 3.15 2.40 -0.42
C PRO A 327 3.51 2.01 1.02
N TYR A 328 3.75 2.96 1.92
CA TYR A 328 3.97 2.69 3.33
C TYR A 328 2.81 1.86 3.94
N ARG A 329 1.59 2.25 3.64
CA ARG A 329 0.40 1.58 4.14
C ARG A 329 0.18 0.20 3.52
N GLN A 330 0.54 0.03 2.24
CA GLN A 330 0.54 -1.27 1.59
C GLN A 330 1.47 -2.25 2.33
N GLY A 331 2.70 -1.82 2.65
CA GLY A 331 3.67 -2.62 3.39
C GLY A 331 3.15 -3.04 4.77
N GLN A 332 2.62 -2.08 5.55
CA GLN A 332 2.04 -2.38 6.87
C GLN A 332 0.90 -3.41 6.79
N ILE A 333 -0.04 -3.21 5.85
CA ILE A 333 -1.20 -4.08 5.70
C ILE A 333 -0.78 -5.49 5.28
N ALA A 334 0.15 -5.62 4.32
CA ALA A 334 0.61 -6.93 3.86
C ALA A 334 1.23 -7.75 5.00
N VAL A 335 2.09 -7.13 5.80
CA VAL A 335 2.72 -7.78 6.97
C VAL A 335 1.67 -8.15 8.02
N ARG A 336 0.78 -7.22 8.38
CA ARG A 336 -0.26 -7.46 9.39
C ARG A 336 -1.21 -8.58 8.96
N LEU A 337 -1.67 -8.54 7.72
CA LEU A 337 -2.61 -9.50 7.15
C LEU A 337 -2.05 -10.93 7.20
N LEU A 338 -0.82 -11.12 6.74
CA LEU A 338 -0.17 -12.43 6.74
C LEU A 338 0.12 -12.92 8.16
N ALA A 339 0.64 -12.06 9.03
CA ALA A 339 0.91 -12.40 10.43
C ALA A 339 -0.37 -12.77 11.19
N ASP A 340 -1.47 -12.05 10.99
CA ASP A 340 -2.75 -12.37 11.63
C ASP A 340 -3.29 -13.72 11.13
N HIS A 341 -3.16 -14.01 9.84
CA HIS A 341 -3.52 -15.32 9.31
C HIS A 341 -2.72 -16.46 9.95
N LEU A 342 -1.38 -16.31 10.00
CA LEU A 342 -0.49 -17.36 10.50
C LEU A 342 -0.65 -17.58 12.01
N THR A 343 -0.89 -16.52 12.78
CA THR A 343 -1.00 -16.59 14.25
C THR A 343 -2.39 -16.93 14.74
N THR A 344 -3.44 -16.45 14.09
CA THR A 344 -4.84 -16.56 14.56
C THR A 344 -5.75 -17.33 13.63
N LYS A 345 -5.23 -17.78 12.47
CA LYS A 345 -6.00 -18.46 11.42
C LYS A 345 -7.17 -17.60 10.89
N THR A 346 -7.02 -16.29 10.94
CA THR A 346 -7.94 -15.36 10.28
C THR A 346 -7.90 -15.60 8.76
N SER A 347 -9.05 -15.60 8.09
CA SER A 347 -9.09 -15.79 6.63
C SER A 347 -8.36 -14.65 5.90
N LEU A 348 -7.56 -15.00 4.89
CA LEU A 348 -6.97 -14.03 3.98
C LEU A 348 -8.01 -13.62 2.93
N PRO A 349 -8.36 -12.33 2.81
CA PRO A 349 -9.14 -11.87 1.67
C PRO A 349 -8.29 -12.00 0.39
N PRO A 350 -8.85 -12.46 -0.73
CA PRO A 350 -8.07 -12.64 -1.96
C PRO A 350 -7.49 -11.33 -2.50
N THR A 351 -8.09 -10.20 -2.11
CA THR A 351 -7.69 -8.85 -2.55
C THR A 351 -7.96 -7.83 -1.46
N VAL A 352 -7.00 -6.94 -1.24
CA VAL A 352 -7.10 -5.75 -0.38
C VAL A 352 -6.71 -4.52 -1.19
N TYR A 353 -7.70 -3.79 -1.66
CA TYR A 353 -7.47 -2.54 -2.38
C TYR A 353 -7.48 -1.34 -1.45
N LEU A 354 -6.45 -0.50 -1.59
CA LEU A 354 -6.40 0.83 -1.00
C LEU A 354 -6.94 1.86 -2.01
N SER A 355 -7.57 2.91 -1.49
CA SER A 355 -8.01 4.03 -2.33
C SER A 355 -6.82 4.86 -2.77
N PRO A 356 -6.66 5.16 -4.07
CA PRO A 356 -5.65 6.09 -4.54
C PRO A 356 -5.96 7.52 -4.06
N GLY A 357 -4.92 8.31 -3.81
CA GLY A 357 -5.03 9.73 -3.47
C GLY A 357 -4.62 10.62 -4.64
N VAL A 358 -5.42 11.65 -4.97
CA VAL A 358 -5.01 12.68 -5.92
C VAL A 358 -4.25 13.78 -5.19
N VAL A 359 -3.00 14.00 -5.60
CA VAL A 359 -2.12 15.02 -5.03
C VAL A 359 -1.86 16.10 -6.08
N MET A 360 -2.07 17.34 -5.67
CA MET A 360 -1.83 18.54 -6.46
C MET A 360 -0.96 19.53 -5.64
N SER A 361 -0.52 20.60 -6.24
CA SER A 361 0.33 21.61 -5.56
C SER A 361 -0.27 22.10 -4.23
N SER A 362 -1.60 22.25 -4.14
CA SER A 362 -2.28 22.75 -2.94
C SER A 362 -2.25 21.79 -1.75
N ASN A 363 -2.26 20.46 -1.97
CA ASN A 363 -2.24 19.47 -0.89
C ASN A 363 -0.89 18.71 -0.78
N PHE A 364 0.05 18.94 -1.68
CA PHE A 364 1.38 18.31 -1.65
C PHE A 364 2.12 18.54 -0.32
N ARG A 365 2.00 19.74 0.26
CA ARG A 365 2.69 20.10 1.51
C ARG A 365 2.30 19.20 2.68
N LEU A 366 1.03 18.83 2.81
CA LEU A 366 0.56 17.91 3.86
C LEU A 366 1.23 16.53 3.74
N PHE A 367 1.37 16.03 2.52
CA PHE A 367 2.05 14.77 2.29
C PHE A 367 3.55 14.84 2.58
N ARG A 368 4.19 15.98 2.32
CA ARG A 368 5.60 16.24 2.64
C ARG A 368 5.87 16.20 4.15
N GLU A 369 5.02 16.83 4.96
CA GLU A 369 5.17 16.84 6.42
C GLU A 369 5.02 15.44 7.03
N ILE A 370 4.04 14.66 6.58
CA ILE A 370 3.85 13.27 6.98
C ILE A 370 5.07 12.42 6.62
N ARG A 371 5.73 12.69 5.50
CA ARG A 371 6.91 11.96 5.04
C ARG A 371 8.18 12.32 5.78
N LEU A 372 8.39 13.58 6.15
CA LEU A 372 9.54 13.98 6.95
C LEU A 372 9.50 13.33 8.33
N ALA A 373 8.32 13.18 8.92
CA ALA A 373 8.15 12.44 10.16
C ALA A 373 8.49 10.95 9.99
N ASN A 374 8.10 10.34 8.86
CA ASN A 374 8.40 8.93 8.55
C ASN A 374 9.87 8.72 8.14
N ALA A 375 10.50 9.65 7.42
CA ALA A 375 11.91 9.54 7.00
C ALA A 375 12.87 9.60 8.20
N ALA A 376 12.61 10.45 9.18
CA ALA A 376 13.38 10.49 10.42
C ALA A 376 13.31 9.17 11.21
N LEU A 377 12.19 8.44 11.11
CA LEU A 377 12.04 7.08 11.64
C LEU A 377 12.80 6.06 10.78
N ASN A 378 12.82 6.22 9.46
CA ASN A 378 13.45 5.29 8.51
C ASN A 378 14.98 5.32 8.54
N GLU A 379 15.64 6.49 8.71
CA GLU A 379 17.10 6.55 8.86
C GLU A 379 17.60 5.69 10.03
N SER A 380 16.81 5.58 11.09
CA SER A 380 17.10 4.68 12.21
C SER A 380 16.95 3.20 11.85
N VAL A 381 16.17 2.88 10.82
CA VAL A 381 15.81 1.52 10.39
C VAL A 381 16.83 0.95 9.41
N PHE A 382 17.32 1.75 8.46
CA PHE A 382 18.34 1.31 7.48
C PHE A 382 19.73 1.10 8.12
N ARG A 383 19.94 1.59 9.34
CA ARG A 383 21.13 1.27 10.17
C ARG A 383 21.00 -0.07 10.92
N ASN A 384 19.95 -0.85 10.67
CA ASN A 384 19.76 -2.12 11.34
C ASN A 384 20.73 -3.18 10.77
N PRO A 385 21.61 -3.80 11.60
CA PRO A 385 22.60 -4.79 11.15
C PRO A 385 21.99 -6.03 10.49
N ALA A 386 20.72 -6.33 10.74
CA ALA A 386 20.02 -7.45 10.11
C ALA A 386 19.79 -7.26 8.60
N LEU A 387 19.76 -5.99 8.10
CA LEU A 387 19.61 -5.67 6.69
C LEU A 387 20.97 -5.47 5.97
N SER A 388 22.07 -5.30 6.71
CA SER A 388 23.41 -5.12 6.16
C SER A 388 24.13 -6.44 5.83
N ARG A 389 23.54 -7.59 6.18
CA ARG A 389 24.08 -8.94 5.96
C ARG A 389 23.35 -9.73 4.88
N ALA A 390 22.46 -9.09 4.10
CA ALA A 390 21.76 -9.70 2.97
C ALA A 390 22.32 -9.23 1.63
#